data_013ede36c385737c6326b0db14482e83
#
_entry.id   013ede36c385737c6326b0db14482e83
#
_cell.length_a   1.000
_cell.length_b   1.000
_cell.length_c   1.000
_cell.angle_alpha   90.00
_cell.angle_beta   90.00
_cell.angle_gamma   90.00
#
_symmetry.space_group_name_H-M   'P 1'
#
loop_
_entity.id
_entity.type
_entity.pdbx_description
1 polymer ?
#
loop_
_entity_poly.entity_id
_entity_poly.type
_entity_poly.pdbx_seq_one_letter_code
_entity_poly.pdbx_strand_id
1 'polypeptide(L)'
;WMAYESRFPHLSQWFRAAPEFKHQSAVVGGKKTGSDINLYKLFVERSFHLLRAGGHCGIVIPSGIYTDLGAKGLRDLLFGHTQIEGLFCFENRKEVFEGVHRSFKFVVLTFEKAAAARLQAAGERNASAPPDDLLAEQAVEAHGGATGTTRFPAAFMRHDVEELTRFPNEGALWLEVELIKRLSPDSHSVMEFKSALDVQIAEKMLKFPLLGERIEGVWNAKMMREFDHTASDVRDFVLGAPADDAT
;
A
#
# COMPACT_ATOMS: atom_id res chain seq x y z
N TRP A 1 -31.34 9.01 10.93
CA TRP A 1 -30.63 7.96 10.20
C TRP A 1 -30.64 8.23 8.69
N MET A 2 -31.77 8.34 8.04
CA MET A 2 -31.88 8.58 6.59
C MET A 2 -31.12 9.81 6.10
N ALA A 3 -31.15 10.93 6.84
CA ALA A 3 -30.36 12.13 6.51
C ALA A 3 -28.84 11.92 6.64
N TYR A 4 -28.42 11.00 7.50
CA TYR A 4 -27.03 10.61 7.63
C TYR A 4 -26.59 9.69 6.48
N GLU A 5 -27.35 8.65 6.21
CA GLU A 5 -27.09 7.72 5.07
C GLU A 5 -27.03 8.42 3.73
N SER A 6 -27.92 9.39 3.48
CA SER A 6 -27.92 10.13 2.21
C SER A 6 -26.66 10.96 1.95
N ARG A 7 -25.88 11.28 2.99
CA ARG A 7 -24.62 12.03 2.86
C ARG A 7 -23.43 11.16 2.44
N PHE A 8 -23.44 9.87 2.75
CA PHE A 8 -22.32 8.97 2.48
C PHE A 8 -21.95 8.88 1.00
N PRO A 9 -22.88 8.67 0.06
CA PRO A 9 -22.53 8.62 -1.36
C PRO A 9 -21.88 9.91 -1.84
N HIS A 10 -22.39 11.07 -1.40
CA HIS A 10 -21.84 12.38 -1.78
C HIS A 10 -20.44 12.61 -1.21
N LEU A 11 -20.21 12.27 0.06
CA LEU A 11 -18.88 12.35 0.68
C LEU A 11 -17.88 11.43 -0.02
N SER A 12 -18.27 10.18 -0.27
CA SER A 12 -17.45 9.22 -0.97
C SER A 12 -17.09 9.67 -2.38
N GLN A 13 -18.07 10.22 -3.11
CA GLN A 13 -17.88 10.77 -4.44
C GLN A 13 -16.95 12.00 -4.40
N TRP A 14 -17.12 12.87 -3.42
CA TRP A 14 -16.26 14.04 -3.25
C TRP A 14 -14.80 13.63 -3.01
N PHE A 15 -14.53 12.72 -2.07
CA PHE A 15 -13.17 12.24 -1.82
C PHE A 15 -12.52 11.57 -3.05
N ARG A 16 -13.32 10.93 -3.90
CA ARG A 16 -12.80 10.31 -5.14
C ARG A 16 -12.53 11.32 -6.25
N ALA A 17 -13.19 12.47 -6.21
CA ALA A 17 -13.05 13.54 -7.20
C ALA A 17 -12.06 14.64 -6.78
N ALA A 18 -11.84 14.80 -5.48
CA ALA A 18 -11.00 15.86 -4.94
C ALA A 18 -9.51 15.66 -5.35
N PRO A 19 -8.87 16.67 -5.94
CA PRO A 19 -7.50 16.56 -6.46
C PRO A 19 -6.47 16.27 -5.36
N GLU A 20 -6.75 16.65 -4.12
CA GLU A 20 -5.90 16.36 -2.96
C GLU A 20 -5.96 14.92 -2.48
N PHE A 21 -6.88 14.08 -3.02
CA PHE A 21 -7.07 12.68 -2.66
C PHE A 21 -7.02 11.75 -3.88
N LYS A 22 -6.13 12.04 -4.82
CA LYS A 22 -6.03 11.29 -6.10
C LYS A 22 -5.50 9.85 -5.95
N HIS A 23 -4.88 9.51 -4.82
CA HIS A 23 -4.27 8.20 -4.58
C HIS A 23 -5.16 7.23 -3.80
N GLN A 24 -6.44 7.55 -3.62
CA GLN A 24 -7.40 6.71 -2.87
C GLN A 24 -7.87 5.47 -3.64
N SER A 25 -7.65 5.40 -4.94
CA SER A 25 -8.05 4.28 -5.80
C SER A 25 -6.84 3.75 -6.56
N ALA A 26 -6.76 2.42 -6.70
CA ALA A 26 -5.75 1.80 -7.54
C ALA A 26 -6.18 1.86 -9.02
N VAL A 27 -5.20 1.98 -9.91
CA VAL A 27 -5.40 1.79 -11.35
C VAL A 27 -4.66 0.52 -11.74
N VAL A 28 -5.40 -0.48 -12.23
CA VAL A 28 -4.85 -1.76 -12.69
C VAL A 28 -5.32 -1.98 -14.12
N GLY A 29 -4.39 -2.25 -15.03
CA GLY A 29 -4.72 -2.41 -16.47
C GLY A 29 -5.43 -1.20 -17.08
N GLY A 30 -5.13 0.03 -16.63
CA GLY A 30 -5.75 1.27 -17.10
C GLY A 30 -7.15 1.54 -16.56
N LYS A 31 -7.69 0.67 -15.71
CA LYS A 31 -9.02 0.84 -15.09
C LYS A 31 -8.89 1.14 -13.60
N LYS A 32 -9.64 2.13 -13.13
CA LYS A 32 -9.76 2.38 -11.68
C LYS A 32 -10.45 1.19 -11.02
N THR A 33 -9.81 0.60 -10.03
CA THR A 33 -10.45 -0.41 -9.18
C THR A 33 -11.35 0.29 -8.19
N GLY A 34 -12.61 -0.19 -8.09
CA GLY A 34 -13.48 0.26 -7.03
C GLY A 34 -12.91 -0.17 -5.68
N SER A 35 -12.45 0.78 -4.88
CA SER A 35 -12.10 0.54 -3.49
C SER A 35 -12.91 1.46 -2.61
N ASP A 36 -13.30 0.95 -1.44
CA ASP A 36 -14.00 1.77 -0.46
C ASP A 36 -13.08 2.87 0.07
N ILE A 37 -13.68 4.03 0.28
CA ILE A 37 -13.01 5.13 0.97
C ILE A 37 -12.82 4.71 2.42
N ASN A 38 -11.58 4.76 2.88
CA ASN A 38 -11.24 4.43 4.25
C ASN A 38 -10.49 5.60 4.88
N LEU A 39 -10.89 5.98 6.11
CA LEU A 39 -10.34 7.14 6.81
C LEU A 39 -8.82 7.10 6.92
N TYR A 40 -8.23 5.93 7.23
CA TYR A 40 -6.78 5.85 7.37
C TYR A 40 -6.04 6.21 6.07
N LYS A 41 -6.59 5.83 4.91
CA LYS A 41 -6.03 6.18 3.60
C LYS A 41 -6.07 7.68 3.36
N LEU A 42 -7.17 8.33 3.70
CA LEU A 42 -7.31 9.79 3.62
C LEU A 42 -6.31 10.50 4.55
N PHE A 43 -6.13 10.00 5.77
CA PHE A 43 -5.17 10.57 6.72
C PHE A 43 -3.73 10.45 6.23
N VAL A 44 -3.33 9.31 5.65
CA VAL A 44 -1.98 9.13 5.09
C VAL A 44 -1.72 10.15 3.98
N GLU A 45 -2.64 10.26 3.01
CA GLU A 45 -2.48 11.20 1.90
C GLU A 45 -2.51 12.65 2.37
N ARG A 46 -3.41 12.98 3.30
CA ARG A 46 -3.48 14.32 3.88
C ARG A 46 -2.22 14.68 4.67
N SER A 47 -1.69 13.75 5.47
CA SER A 47 -0.44 13.95 6.21
C SER A 47 0.72 14.24 5.26
N PHE A 48 0.84 13.47 4.16
CA PHE A 48 1.84 13.72 3.14
C PHE A 48 1.73 15.15 2.57
N HIS A 49 0.51 15.62 2.24
CA HIS A 49 0.33 16.96 1.68
C HIS A 49 0.61 18.09 2.67
N LEU A 50 0.36 17.87 3.96
CA LEU A 50 0.63 18.87 5.02
C LEU A 50 2.10 18.99 5.38
N LEU A 51 2.89 17.94 5.15
CA LEU A 51 4.33 17.97 5.43
C LEU A 51 5.05 18.93 4.48
N ARG A 52 5.95 19.71 5.03
CA ARG A 52 7.00 20.37 4.25
C ARG A 52 8.01 19.35 3.72
N ALA A 53 8.82 19.71 2.75
CA ALA A 53 9.98 18.94 2.33
C ALA A 53 10.92 18.67 3.52
N GLY A 54 11.45 17.47 3.66
CA GLY A 54 12.24 17.04 4.82
C GLY A 54 11.42 16.91 6.13
N GLY A 55 10.09 17.00 6.06
CA GLY A 55 9.21 16.78 7.22
C GLY A 55 8.92 15.29 7.42
N HIS A 56 8.89 14.87 8.68
CA HIS A 56 8.66 13.47 9.06
C HIS A 56 7.22 13.23 9.49
N CYS A 57 6.71 12.06 9.20
CA CYS A 57 5.41 11.56 9.67
C CYS A 57 5.60 10.21 10.37
N GLY A 58 4.98 10.05 11.53
CA GLY A 58 4.78 8.75 12.18
C GLY A 58 3.28 8.53 12.39
N ILE A 59 2.74 7.44 11.87
CA ILE A 59 1.31 7.16 11.93
C ILE A 59 1.05 5.68 12.19
N VAL A 60 0.03 5.40 13.02
CA VAL A 60 -0.44 4.05 13.30
C VAL A 60 -1.72 3.82 12.52
N ILE A 61 -1.72 2.83 11.64
CA ILE A 61 -2.81 2.57 10.70
C ILE A 61 -3.01 1.07 10.48
N PRO A 62 -4.16 0.63 9.92
CA PRO A 62 -4.38 -0.77 9.54
C PRO A 62 -3.37 -1.27 8.50
N SER A 63 -3.11 -2.59 8.54
CA SER A 63 -2.19 -3.27 7.61
C SER A 63 -2.57 -3.16 6.13
N GLY A 64 -3.81 -2.81 5.81
CA GLY A 64 -4.28 -2.59 4.44
C GLY A 64 -3.43 -1.60 3.64
N ILE A 65 -2.70 -0.69 4.29
CA ILE A 65 -1.78 0.22 3.60
C ILE A 65 -0.74 -0.53 2.77
N TYR A 66 -0.24 -1.66 3.25
CA TYR A 66 0.77 -2.44 2.54
C TYR A 66 0.24 -3.73 1.89
N THR A 67 -0.98 -4.19 2.22
CA THR A 67 -1.57 -5.42 1.69
C THR A 67 -2.66 -5.20 0.64
N ASP A 68 -3.56 -4.20 0.82
CA ASP A 68 -4.75 -4.08 0.00
C ASP A 68 -4.46 -3.54 -1.39
N LEU A 69 -5.06 -4.15 -2.42
CA LEU A 69 -4.99 -3.65 -3.80
C LEU A 69 -5.42 -2.18 -3.91
N GLY A 70 -6.49 -1.80 -3.22
CA GLY A 70 -7.01 -0.44 -3.20
C GLY A 70 -6.11 0.62 -2.58
N ALA A 71 -5.00 0.22 -1.92
CA ALA A 71 -3.98 1.13 -1.40
C ALA A 71 -2.77 1.29 -2.32
N LYS A 72 -2.79 0.71 -3.55
CA LYS A 72 -1.68 0.81 -4.51
C LYS A 72 -1.27 2.26 -4.77
N GLY A 73 -2.23 3.15 -5.03
CA GLY A 73 -1.93 4.56 -5.30
C GLY A 73 -1.18 5.24 -4.15
N LEU A 74 -1.53 4.92 -2.90
CA LEU A 74 -0.81 5.42 -1.72
C LEU A 74 0.59 4.82 -1.58
N ARG A 75 0.76 3.53 -1.90
CA ARG A 75 2.11 2.92 -1.94
C ARG A 75 2.98 3.56 -3.01
N ASP A 76 2.42 3.83 -4.19
CA ASP A 76 3.13 4.53 -5.27
C ASP A 76 3.54 5.94 -4.85
N LEU A 77 2.65 6.66 -4.13
CA LEU A 77 2.95 7.96 -3.54
C LEU A 77 4.11 7.86 -2.52
N LEU A 78 4.03 6.92 -1.58
CA LEU A 78 5.05 6.72 -0.55
C LEU A 78 6.39 6.30 -1.16
N PHE A 79 6.40 5.33 -2.08
CA PHE A 79 7.63 4.88 -2.73
C PHE A 79 8.26 5.96 -3.61
N GLY A 80 7.45 6.76 -4.31
CA GLY A 80 7.95 7.74 -5.26
C GLY A 80 8.34 9.09 -4.65
N HIS A 81 7.72 9.47 -3.53
CA HIS A 81 7.82 10.85 -3.03
C HIS A 81 8.20 10.95 -1.54
N THR A 82 8.53 9.84 -0.91
CA THR A 82 9.02 9.84 0.48
C THR A 82 10.20 8.91 0.63
N GLN A 83 10.97 9.10 1.70
CA GLN A 83 11.86 8.10 2.24
C GLN A 83 11.14 7.39 3.36
N ILE A 84 10.77 6.13 3.16
CA ILE A 84 10.20 5.30 4.23
C ILE A 84 11.32 4.94 5.22
N GLU A 85 11.14 5.36 6.47
CA GLU A 85 12.09 5.14 7.56
C GLU A 85 11.77 3.89 8.35
N GLY A 86 10.50 3.44 8.31
CA GLY A 86 10.09 2.23 9.00
C GLY A 86 8.69 1.76 8.64
N LEU A 87 8.56 0.44 8.49
CA LEU A 87 7.30 -0.28 8.36
C LEU A 87 7.25 -1.38 9.42
N PHE A 88 6.79 -1.04 10.63
CA PHE A 88 6.76 -1.98 11.75
C PHE A 88 5.34 -2.51 11.97
N CYS A 89 5.14 -3.80 11.65
CA CYS A 89 3.83 -4.43 11.58
C CYS A 89 3.55 -5.32 12.79
N PHE A 90 2.51 -4.96 13.52
CA PHE A 90 2.00 -5.69 14.67
C PHE A 90 0.82 -6.60 14.31
N GLU A 91 0.68 -7.69 15.04
CA GLU A 91 -0.56 -8.41 15.23
C GLU A 91 -1.05 -8.17 16.66
N ASN A 92 -2.33 -7.86 16.88
CA ASN A 92 -2.88 -7.41 18.17
C ASN A 92 -2.99 -8.54 19.22
N ARG A 93 -2.15 -9.57 19.14
CA ARG A 93 -2.22 -10.75 20.03
C ARG A 93 -2.08 -10.42 21.51
N LYS A 94 -1.30 -9.40 21.85
CA LYS A 94 -1.11 -8.91 23.21
C LYS A 94 -2.09 -7.78 23.58
N GLU A 95 -3.15 -7.60 22.79
CA GLU A 95 -4.21 -6.61 23.06
C GLU A 95 -3.66 -5.17 23.26
N VAL A 96 -2.68 -4.77 22.43
CA VAL A 96 -2.18 -3.38 22.41
C VAL A 96 -3.34 -2.41 22.22
N PHE A 97 -4.34 -2.81 21.44
CA PHE A 97 -5.63 -2.14 21.34
C PHE A 97 -6.71 -3.03 21.96
N GLU A 98 -7.18 -2.64 23.15
CA GLU A 98 -8.28 -3.32 23.82
C GLU A 98 -9.55 -3.29 22.99
N GLY A 99 -10.33 -4.38 23.01
CA GLY A 99 -11.56 -4.51 22.23
C GLY A 99 -11.39 -4.72 20.73
N VAL A 100 -10.17 -4.69 20.21
CA VAL A 100 -9.85 -5.06 18.82
C VAL A 100 -9.46 -6.53 18.77
N HIS A 101 -10.01 -7.26 17.79
CA HIS A 101 -9.76 -8.69 17.64
C HIS A 101 -8.24 -8.98 17.58
N ARG A 102 -7.81 -10.06 18.24
CA ARG A 102 -6.39 -10.42 18.40
C ARG A 102 -5.64 -10.71 17.11
N SER A 103 -6.33 -11.12 16.04
CA SER A 103 -5.72 -11.33 14.72
C SER A 103 -5.65 -10.05 13.87
N PHE A 104 -6.14 -8.92 14.38
CA PHE A 104 -6.07 -7.66 13.65
C PHE A 104 -4.63 -7.17 13.54
N LYS A 105 -4.25 -6.77 12.33
CA LYS A 105 -2.90 -6.28 12.05
C LYS A 105 -2.93 -4.77 11.87
N PHE A 106 -1.96 -4.11 12.47
CA PHE A 106 -1.73 -2.68 12.31
C PHE A 106 -0.25 -2.40 12.12
N VAL A 107 0.07 -1.24 11.62
CA VAL A 107 1.45 -0.85 11.29
C VAL A 107 1.77 0.52 11.86
N VAL A 108 2.95 0.64 12.42
CA VAL A 108 3.61 1.93 12.66
C VAL A 108 4.41 2.24 11.40
N LEU A 109 3.94 3.20 10.63
CA LEU A 109 4.57 3.68 9.41
C LEU A 109 5.26 5.00 9.70
N THR A 110 6.56 5.09 9.40
CA THR A 110 7.34 6.33 9.50
C THR A 110 7.97 6.66 8.16
N PHE A 111 7.89 7.93 7.76
CA PHE A 111 8.47 8.41 6.51
C PHE A 111 8.84 9.88 6.57
N GLU A 112 9.84 10.26 5.80
CA GLU A 112 10.22 11.63 5.50
C GLU A 112 9.71 12.02 4.11
N LYS A 113 9.13 13.21 3.95
CA LYS A 113 8.74 13.73 2.65
C LYS A 113 9.97 14.21 1.87
N ALA A 114 10.20 13.61 0.70
CA ALA A 114 11.33 13.97 -0.15
C ALA A 114 11.26 15.44 -0.63
N ALA A 115 12.39 16.09 -0.72
CA ALA A 115 12.49 17.50 -1.15
C ALA A 115 11.98 17.71 -2.59
N ALA A 116 12.28 16.79 -3.51
CA ALA A 116 11.85 16.84 -4.91
C ALA A 116 10.32 16.81 -5.09
N ALA A 117 9.58 16.18 -4.16
CA ALA A 117 8.12 16.15 -4.22
C ALA A 117 7.47 17.55 -4.10
N ARG A 118 8.14 18.47 -3.43
CA ARG A 118 7.66 19.86 -3.31
C ARG A 118 7.77 20.63 -4.63
N LEU A 119 8.83 20.42 -5.39
CA LEU A 119 9.05 21.06 -6.69
C LEU A 119 8.01 20.62 -7.74
N GLN A 120 7.66 19.35 -7.75
CA GLN A 120 6.62 18.83 -8.66
C GLN A 120 5.23 19.34 -8.29
N ALA A 121 4.88 19.39 -7.01
CA ALA A 121 3.61 19.93 -6.54
C ALA A 121 3.49 21.46 -6.76
N ALA A 122 4.60 22.20 -6.78
CA ALA A 122 4.64 23.62 -7.11
C ALA A 122 4.50 23.88 -8.63
N GLY A 123 5.07 23.01 -9.47
CA GLY A 123 4.93 23.08 -10.94
C GLY A 123 3.49 22.80 -11.41
N GLU A 124 2.72 22.03 -10.68
CA GLU A 124 1.30 21.78 -10.95
C GLU A 124 0.35 22.89 -10.46
N ARG A 125 0.82 23.79 -9.59
CA ARG A 125 0.08 24.96 -9.09
C ARG A 125 0.53 26.20 -9.78
N ASN A 126 -0.09 26.53 -10.92
CA ASN A 126 -0.06 27.86 -11.58
C ASN A 126 1.23 28.69 -11.54
N ALA A 127 1.65 29.13 -12.70
CA ALA A 127 2.73 30.07 -12.99
C ALA A 127 2.52 31.50 -12.44
N SER A 128 1.74 31.71 -11.36
CA SER A 128 1.41 33.03 -10.81
C SER A 128 1.82 33.24 -9.35
N ALA A 129 2.62 32.35 -8.75
CA ALA A 129 3.17 32.59 -7.41
C ALA A 129 4.55 33.24 -7.49
N PRO A 130 4.87 34.25 -6.62
CA PRO A 130 6.16 34.91 -6.65
C PRO A 130 7.30 33.96 -6.22
N PRO A 131 8.55 34.22 -6.70
CA PRO A 131 9.68 33.32 -6.52
C PRO A 131 10.31 33.47 -5.13
N ASP A 132 9.77 32.76 -4.16
CA ASP A 132 10.40 32.60 -2.84
C ASP A 132 11.24 31.31 -2.74
N ASP A 133 11.58 30.74 -3.90
CA ASP A 133 12.08 29.34 -4.03
C ASP A 133 13.61 29.19 -4.14
N LEU A 134 14.38 30.28 -4.06
CA LEU A 134 15.86 30.18 -4.07
C LEU A 134 16.43 29.43 -2.86
N LEU A 135 15.68 29.38 -1.74
CA LEU A 135 16.06 28.61 -0.55
C LEU A 135 15.78 27.11 -0.69
N ALA A 136 14.84 26.74 -1.57
CA ALA A 136 14.48 25.34 -1.80
C ALA A 136 15.48 24.64 -2.74
N GLU A 137 16.01 25.33 -3.75
CA GLU A 137 17.04 24.79 -4.64
C GLU A 137 18.36 24.54 -3.90
N GLN A 138 18.77 25.45 -3.02
CA GLN A 138 19.98 25.27 -2.20
C GLN A 138 19.87 24.14 -1.18
N ALA A 139 18.66 23.85 -0.69
CA ALA A 139 18.42 22.71 0.22
C ALA A 139 18.49 21.35 -0.50
N VAL A 140 18.15 21.30 -1.80
CA VAL A 140 18.24 20.08 -2.63
C VAL A 140 19.69 19.68 -2.89
N GLU A 141 20.57 20.65 -3.14
CA GLU A 141 22.00 20.40 -3.37
C GLU A 141 22.75 19.98 -2.08
N ALA A 142 22.31 20.49 -0.93
CA ALA A 142 22.98 20.22 0.35
C ALA A 142 22.68 18.83 0.95
N HIS A 143 21.60 18.16 0.54
CA HIS A 143 21.15 16.90 1.16
C HIS A 143 21.06 15.73 0.20
N GLY A 144 21.61 15.81 -1.03
CA GLY A 144 21.64 14.69 -1.99
C GLY A 144 20.27 14.05 -2.16
N GLY A 145 19.24 14.85 -2.46
CA GLY A 145 17.84 14.49 -2.33
C GLY A 145 17.45 13.22 -3.07
N ALA A 146 17.25 12.13 -2.32
CA ALA A 146 16.64 10.93 -2.82
C ALA A 146 15.21 11.26 -3.31
N THR A 147 14.95 11.02 -4.57
CA THR A 147 13.65 11.29 -5.22
C THR A 147 12.55 10.30 -4.83
N GLY A 148 12.85 9.37 -3.91
CA GLY A 148 11.92 8.34 -3.44
C GLY A 148 12.61 7.23 -2.65
N THR A 149 11.81 6.34 -2.08
CA THR A 149 12.30 5.16 -1.37
C THR A 149 12.80 4.11 -2.34
N THR A 150 14.08 3.74 -2.26
CA THR A 150 14.64 2.58 -2.99
C THR A 150 14.65 1.34 -2.12
N ARG A 151 14.90 1.51 -0.83
CA ARG A 151 15.00 0.46 0.19
C ARG A 151 14.52 0.98 1.53
N PHE A 152 13.85 0.15 2.31
CA PHE A 152 13.38 0.54 3.64
C PHE A 152 13.39 -0.63 4.63
N PRO A 153 13.49 -0.36 5.94
CA PRO A 153 13.40 -1.38 6.97
C PRO A 153 11.95 -1.75 7.25
N ALA A 154 11.68 -3.05 7.35
CA ALA A 154 10.37 -3.59 7.69
C ALA A 154 10.50 -4.67 8.77
N ALA A 155 9.46 -4.81 9.59
CA ALA A 155 9.31 -5.91 10.53
C ALA A 155 7.85 -6.36 10.52
N PHE A 156 7.61 -7.68 10.51
CA PHE A 156 6.27 -8.24 10.39
C PHE A 156 5.93 -9.16 11.55
N MET A 157 4.64 -9.34 11.81
CA MET A 157 4.10 -10.27 12.81
C MET A 157 4.67 -10.04 14.22
N ARG A 158 4.89 -8.79 14.59
CA ARG A 158 5.41 -8.42 15.91
C ARG A 158 4.27 -8.35 16.91
N HIS A 159 4.57 -8.69 18.16
CA HIS A 159 3.58 -8.74 19.23
C HIS A 159 3.98 -7.89 20.44
N ASP A 160 5.24 -7.50 20.50
CA ASP A 160 5.79 -6.76 21.63
C ASP A 160 6.12 -5.32 21.24
N VAL A 161 5.53 -4.37 21.98
CA VAL A 161 5.74 -2.94 21.74
C VAL A 161 7.19 -2.54 22.02
N GLU A 162 7.86 -3.23 22.95
CA GLU A 162 9.27 -2.96 23.26
C GLU A 162 10.20 -3.22 22.09
N GLU A 163 9.85 -4.12 21.17
CA GLU A 163 10.63 -4.37 19.95
C GLU A 163 10.72 -3.13 19.06
N LEU A 164 9.71 -2.27 19.08
CA LEU A 164 9.71 -1.03 18.30
C LEU A 164 10.82 -0.07 18.75
N THR A 165 11.18 -0.06 20.02
CA THR A 165 12.24 0.83 20.54
C THR A 165 13.63 0.49 20.01
N ARG A 166 13.83 -0.76 19.59
CA ARG A 166 15.09 -1.25 19.02
C ARG A 166 15.12 -1.23 17.51
N PHE A 167 13.94 -1.14 16.90
CA PHE A 167 13.79 -1.04 15.44
C PHE A 167 14.25 0.35 14.94
N PRO A 168 14.93 0.48 13.79
CA PRO A 168 15.31 -0.59 12.84
C PRO A 168 16.66 -1.26 13.12
N ASN A 169 17.37 -0.89 14.19
CA ASN A 169 18.72 -1.42 14.49
C ASN A 169 18.71 -2.93 14.72
N GLU A 170 17.64 -3.45 15.30
CA GLU A 170 17.44 -4.88 15.55
C GLU A 170 16.14 -5.37 14.91
N GLY A 171 16.17 -6.58 14.35
CA GLY A 171 15.00 -7.28 13.85
C GLY A 171 14.37 -6.73 12.57
N ALA A 172 15.01 -5.75 11.92
CA ALA A 172 14.55 -5.22 10.64
C ALA A 172 14.98 -6.12 9.47
N LEU A 173 14.04 -6.30 8.55
CA LEU A 173 14.29 -6.82 7.21
C LEU A 173 14.37 -5.62 6.25
N TRP A 174 15.41 -5.56 5.47
CA TRP A 174 15.58 -4.51 4.49
C TRP A 174 14.98 -4.95 3.15
N LEU A 175 13.92 -4.24 2.73
CA LEU A 175 13.19 -4.55 1.52
C LEU A 175 13.48 -3.51 0.44
N GLU A 176 13.77 -3.98 -0.77
CA GLU A 176 13.91 -3.14 -1.95
C GLU A 176 12.55 -2.92 -2.62
N VAL A 177 12.26 -1.69 -3.00
CA VAL A 177 10.99 -1.34 -3.66
C VAL A 177 10.86 -2.05 -5.00
N GLU A 178 11.96 -2.25 -5.70
CA GLU A 178 11.98 -2.98 -6.97
C GLU A 178 11.60 -4.47 -6.78
N LEU A 179 12.06 -5.10 -5.69
CA LEU A 179 11.64 -6.46 -5.33
C LEU A 179 10.12 -6.52 -5.12
N ILE A 180 9.55 -5.55 -4.40
CA ILE A 180 8.10 -5.47 -4.14
C ILE A 180 7.32 -5.33 -5.45
N LYS A 181 7.73 -4.42 -6.32
CA LYS A 181 7.08 -4.19 -7.63
C LYS A 181 7.12 -5.42 -8.52
N ARG A 182 8.21 -6.18 -8.49
CA ARG A 182 8.34 -7.43 -9.24
C ARG A 182 7.51 -8.57 -8.66
N LEU A 183 7.46 -8.71 -7.32
CA LEU A 183 6.64 -9.74 -6.67
C LEU A 183 5.14 -9.48 -6.81
N SER A 184 4.73 -8.23 -6.89
CA SER A 184 3.33 -7.83 -6.93
C SER A 184 3.09 -6.67 -7.90
N PRO A 185 3.22 -6.90 -9.22
CA PRO A 185 3.22 -5.82 -10.23
C PRO A 185 1.89 -5.06 -10.29
N ASP A 186 0.77 -5.74 -10.06
CA ASP A 186 -0.55 -5.13 -10.14
C ASP A 186 -0.90 -4.27 -8.92
N SER A 187 -0.43 -4.67 -7.75
CA SER A 187 -0.80 -4.03 -6.48
C SER A 187 0.34 -3.32 -5.78
N HIS A 188 1.61 -3.68 -6.02
CA HIS A 188 2.77 -3.30 -5.24
C HIS A 188 2.61 -3.63 -3.74
N SER A 189 1.89 -4.70 -3.44
CA SER A 189 1.69 -5.17 -2.06
C SER A 189 2.99 -5.70 -1.47
N VAL A 190 3.22 -5.36 -0.21
CA VAL A 190 4.41 -5.82 0.51
C VAL A 190 4.11 -7.18 1.12
N MET A 191 4.91 -8.18 0.76
CA MET A 191 4.82 -9.52 1.34
C MET A 191 5.39 -9.54 2.76
N GLU A 192 4.72 -10.23 3.67
CA GLU A 192 5.17 -10.38 5.05
C GLU A 192 6.25 -11.46 5.15
N PHE A 193 7.50 -11.08 5.05
CA PHE A 193 8.63 -11.97 5.24
C PHE A 193 8.91 -12.21 6.73
N LYS A 194 9.27 -13.43 7.10
CA LYS A 194 9.62 -13.79 8.48
C LYS A 194 11.11 -13.63 8.76
N SER A 195 11.94 -13.78 7.75
CA SER A 195 13.40 -13.78 7.88
C SER A 195 14.09 -13.20 6.64
N ALA A 196 15.35 -12.83 6.78
CA ALA A 196 16.19 -12.44 5.66
C ALA A 196 16.36 -13.58 4.62
N LEU A 197 16.27 -14.83 5.06
CA LEU A 197 16.32 -15.99 4.16
C LEU A 197 15.12 -16.00 3.21
N ASP A 198 13.93 -15.66 3.70
CA ASP A 198 12.73 -15.61 2.86
C ASP A 198 12.87 -14.56 1.76
N VAL A 199 13.45 -13.40 2.10
CA VAL A 199 13.74 -12.33 1.11
C VAL A 199 14.72 -12.85 0.05
N GLN A 200 15.81 -13.51 0.46
CA GLN A 200 16.79 -14.09 -0.47
C GLN A 200 16.19 -15.17 -1.37
N ILE A 201 15.26 -15.98 -0.84
CA ILE A 201 14.55 -16.99 -1.63
C ILE A 201 13.69 -16.30 -2.67
N ALA A 202 12.91 -15.28 -2.27
CA ALA A 202 12.08 -14.50 -3.20
C ALA A 202 12.92 -13.85 -4.32
N GLU A 203 14.06 -13.25 -3.99
CA GLU A 203 15.00 -12.69 -4.97
C GLU A 203 15.52 -13.74 -5.96
N LYS A 204 15.83 -14.95 -5.47
CA LYS A 204 16.25 -16.06 -6.33
C LYS A 204 15.13 -16.53 -7.25
N MET A 205 13.89 -16.62 -6.73
CA MET A 205 12.72 -17.01 -7.51
C MET A 205 12.43 -16.02 -8.62
N LEU A 206 12.65 -14.72 -8.41
CA LEU A 206 12.46 -13.68 -9.42
C LEU A 206 13.48 -13.68 -10.56
N LYS A 207 14.49 -14.55 -10.52
CA LYS A 207 15.35 -14.82 -11.69
C LYS A 207 14.62 -15.61 -12.78
N PHE A 208 13.50 -16.23 -12.41
CA PHE A 208 12.61 -16.94 -13.33
C PHE A 208 11.39 -16.06 -13.65
N PRO A 209 10.70 -16.32 -14.78
CA PRO A 209 9.44 -15.65 -15.10
C PRO A 209 8.38 -15.88 -14.00
N LEU A 210 7.55 -14.88 -13.80
CA LEU A 210 6.40 -15.05 -12.88
C LEU A 210 5.37 -16.00 -13.49
N LEU A 211 4.70 -16.81 -12.65
CA LEU A 211 3.68 -17.77 -13.11
C LEU A 211 2.55 -17.10 -13.90
N GLY A 212 2.18 -15.86 -13.55
CA GLY A 212 1.16 -15.06 -14.26
C GLY A 212 1.69 -14.34 -15.50
N GLU A 213 3.00 -14.39 -15.79
CA GLU A 213 3.60 -13.77 -16.95
C GLU A 213 3.33 -14.63 -18.18
N ARG A 214 2.76 -14.03 -19.24
CA ARG A 214 2.56 -14.72 -20.50
C ARG A 214 3.86 -14.80 -21.28
N ILE A 215 4.34 -16.01 -21.53
CA ILE A 215 5.50 -16.27 -22.38
C ILE A 215 5.00 -16.93 -23.67
N GLU A 216 5.06 -16.21 -24.78
CA GLU A 216 4.56 -16.68 -26.06
C GLU A 216 5.28 -17.96 -26.51
N GLY A 217 4.51 -18.98 -26.90
CA GLY A 217 5.03 -20.28 -27.30
C GLY A 217 5.52 -21.19 -26.17
N VAL A 218 5.55 -20.72 -24.92
CA VAL A 218 6.01 -21.48 -23.75
C VAL A 218 4.88 -21.73 -22.76
N TRP A 219 4.31 -20.69 -22.21
CA TRP A 219 3.17 -20.84 -21.30
C TRP A 219 2.29 -19.59 -21.20
N ASN A 220 1.02 -19.83 -20.81
CA ASN A 220 0.06 -18.80 -20.51
C ASN A 220 -0.82 -19.29 -19.34
N ALA A 221 -0.37 -19.01 -18.11
CA ALA A 221 -1.11 -19.38 -16.93
C ALA A 221 -2.03 -18.22 -16.52
N LYS A 222 -3.32 -18.48 -16.41
CA LYS A 222 -4.30 -17.55 -15.88
C LYS A 222 -4.89 -18.16 -14.62
N MET A 223 -4.61 -17.55 -13.48
CA MET A 223 -5.26 -17.94 -12.23
C MET A 223 -6.71 -17.47 -12.26
N MET A 224 -7.62 -18.41 -12.08
CA MET A 224 -9.05 -18.15 -11.93
C MET A 224 -9.50 -18.72 -10.59
N ARG A 225 -10.48 -18.07 -9.99
CA ARG A 225 -11.15 -18.58 -8.82
C ARG A 225 -12.12 -19.66 -9.29
N GLU A 226 -11.83 -20.91 -9.01
CA GLU A 226 -12.60 -22.02 -9.55
C GLU A 226 -13.80 -22.35 -8.68
N PHE A 227 -13.61 -22.34 -7.35
CA PHE A 227 -14.68 -22.59 -6.39
C PHE A 227 -14.58 -21.68 -5.17
N ASP A 228 -15.66 -21.02 -4.82
CA ASP A 228 -15.81 -20.35 -3.54
C ASP A 228 -17.00 -20.93 -2.79
N HIS A 229 -16.72 -21.75 -1.79
CA HIS A 229 -17.76 -22.35 -0.96
C HIS A 229 -18.58 -21.34 -0.12
N THR A 230 -18.15 -20.08 -0.07
CA THR A 230 -18.84 -18.98 0.61
C THR A 230 -19.63 -18.07 -0.32
N ALA A 231 -19.46 -18.24 -1.64
CA ALA A 231 -20.11 -17.43 -2.66
C ALA A 231 -21.28 -18.17 -3.33
N SER A 232 -22.02 -17.45 -4.17
CA SER A 232 -23.16 -17.97 -4.95
C SER A 232 -22.84 -19.17 -5.86
N ASP A 233 -21.55 -19.37 -6.15
CA ASP A 233 -21.07 -20.45 -7.02
C ASP A 233 -21.39 -21.85 -6.48
N VAL A 234 -21.57 -21.99 -5.16
CA VAL A 234 -22.01 -23.25 -4.55
C VAL A 234 -23.42 -23.64 -4.99
N ARG A 235 -24.28 -22.67 -5.30
CA ARG A 235 -25.66 -22.94 -5.73
C ARG A 235 -25.73 -23.57 -7.11
N ASP A 236 -24.83 -23.22 -8.00
CA ASP A 236 -24.82 -23.69 -9.38
C ASP A 236 -24.22 -25.09 -9.52
N PHE A 237 -23.38 -25.51 -8.56
CA PHE A 237 -22.72 -26.81 -8.58
C PHE A 237 -23.39 -27.91 -7.75
N VAL A 238 -24.09 -27.54 -6.67
CA VAL A 238 -24.70 -28.51 -5.75
C VAL A 238 -26.13 -28.89 -6.15
N LEU A 239 -26.74 -28.18 -7.06
CA LEU A 239 -28.14 -28.35 -7.45
C LEU A 239 -28.36 -28.96 -8.83
N GLY A 240 -27.32 -29.45 -9.49
CA GLY A 240 -27.47 -30.44 -10.54
C GLY A 240 -27.88 -31.76 -9.90
N ALA A 241 -29.14 -31.91 -9.48
CA ALA A 241 -29.69 -33.21 -9.21
C ALA A 241 -29.45 -34.10 -10.43
N PRO A 242 -28.95 -35.34 -10.28
CA PRO A 242 -28.89 -36.26 -11.41
C PRO A 242 -30.28 -36.28 -12.04
N ALA A 243 -30.35 -36.03 -13.36
CA ALA A 243 -31.57 -36.29 -14.09
C ALA A 243 -31.97 -37.72 -13.76
N ASP A 244 -33.12 -37.87 -13.10
CA ASP A 244 -33.73 -39.17 -12.94
C ASP A 244 -33.89 -39.73 -14.35
N ASP A 245 -33.09 -40.75 -14.68
CA ASP A 245 -33.35 -41.65 -15.76
C ASP A 245 -34.67 -42.36 -15.45
N ALA A 246 -35.77 -41.73 -15.82
CA ALA A 246 -37.06 -42.35 -15.85
C ALA A 246 -37.13 -43.20 -17.12
N THR A 247 -36.98 -44.48 -16.92
CA THR A 247 -37.38 -45.62 -17.75
C THR A 247 -38.36 -45.34 -18.88
#